data_0f20163e9459ab2e332e6defa2ab5762
#
_entry.id   0f20163e9459ab2e332e6defa2ab5762
#
_cell.length_a   1.000
_cell.length_b   1.000
_cell.length_c   1.000
_cell.angle_alpha   90.00
_cell.angle_beta   90.00
_cell.angle_gamma   90.00
#
_symmetry.space_group_name_H-M   'P 1'
#
loop_
_entity.id
_entity.type
_entity.pdbx_description
1 polymer ?
#
loop_
_entity_poly.entity_id
_entity_poly.type
_entity_poly.pdbx_seq_one_letter_code
_entity_poly.pdbx_strand_id
1 'polypeptide(L)'
;ASYAQKIFSTSYANQADIKVFVVKYPNQADLKVYKVAYSNQAKGNEGNWYFVNYSNQSDKKVYFTQYINQADLKIYFVNYSNQAGWVQVSKKHLLY
;
A
#
# COMPACT_ATOMS: atom_id res chain seq x y z
N ALA A 1 -6.23 -18.69 0.14
CA ALA A 1 -6.40 -17.96 -1.12
C ALA A 1 -5.37 -16.84 -1.20
N SER A 2 -4.79 -16.66 -2.37
CA SER A 2 -3.92 -15.53 -2.60
C SER A 2 -4.78 -14.34 -3.04
N TYR A 3 -4.49 -13.18 -2.51
CA TYR A 3 -5.21 -11.95 -2.84
C TYR A 3 -4.25 -11.02 -3.58
N ALA A 4 -4.65 -10.59 -4.77
CA ALA A 4 -3.91 -9.57 -5.49
C ALA A 4 -4.13 -8.24 -4.76
N GLN A 5 -3.05 -7.47 -4.61
CA GLN A 5 -3.11 -6.12 -4.03
C GLN A 5 -3.06 -5.11 -5.16
N LYS A 6 -4.20 -4.91 -5.79
CA LYS A 6 -4.37 -3.88 -6.81
C LYS A 6 -4.80 -2.60 -6.11
N ILE A 7 -4.04 -1.54 -6.29
CA ILE A 7 -4.19 -0.30 -5.55
C ILE A 7 -4.58 0.82 -6.50
N PHE A 8 -5.63 1.54 -6.15
CA PHE A 8 -6.01 2.76 -6.85
C PHE A 8 -5.69 3.95 -5.95
N SER A 9 -4.90 4.89 -6.47
CA SER A 9 -4.59 6.13 -5.77
C SER A 9 -5.68 7.15 -6.07
N THR A 10 -6.53 7.43 -5.08
CA THR A 10 -7.58 8.42 -5.22
C THR A 10 -7.07 9.80 -4.84
N SER A 11 -7.65 10.84 -5.49
CA SER A 11 -7.35 12.23 -5.17
C SER A 11 -8.16 12.76 -3.99
N TYR A 12 -9.12 11.99 -3.49
CA TYR A 12 -10.06 12.43 -2.47
C TYR A 12 -10.01 11.53 -1.26
N ALA A 13 -9.69 12.11 -0.11
CA ALA A 13 -9.55 11.35 1.15
C ALA A 13 -10.83 10.61 1.54
N ASN A 14 -11.99 11.22 1.27
CA ASN A 14 -13.28 10.62 1.62
C ASN A 14 -13.68 9.42 0.77
N GLN A 15 -12.94 9.17 -0.33
CA GLN A 15 -13.17 8.01 -1.20
C GLN A 15 -12.19 6.87 -0.94
N ALA A 16 -11.22 7.09 -0.06
CA ALA A 16 -10.17 6.10 0.19
C ALA A 16 -10.59 5.11 1.26
N ASP A 17 -10.13 3.87 1.10
CA ASP A 17 -10.26 2.87 2.15
C ASP A 17 -9.27 3.14 3.29
N ILE A 18 -8.07 3.61 2.94
CA ILE A 18 -7.06 4.00 3.93
C ILE A 18 -6.30 5.23 3.44
N LYS A 19 -5.74 5.97 4.39
CA LYS A 19 -4.84 7.07 4.12
C LYS A 19 -3.42 6.62 4.43
N VAL A 20 -2.49 6.83 3.50
CA VAL A 20 -1.11 6.40 3.64
C VAL A 20 -0.17 7.60 3.57
N PHE A 21 0.92 7.53 4.32
CA PHE A 21 2.00 8.51 4.28
C PHE A 21 3.29 7.81 3.90
N VAL A 22 4.00 8.35 2.90
CA VAL A 22 5.27 7.79 2.45
C VAL A 22 6.38 8.39 3.31
N VAL A 23 7.04 7.53 4.10
CA VAL A 23 8.13 7.96 4.98
C VAL A 23 9.44 7.93 4.22
N LYS A 24 10.44 8.69 4.74
CA LYS A 24 11.74 8.83 4.09
C LYS A 24 12.70 7.70 4.44
N TYR A 25 12.46 6.99 5.52
CA TYR A 25 13.37 5.96 6.02
C TYR A 25 12.62 4.67 6.31
N PRO A 26 13.19 3.50 5.98
CA PRO A 26 12.47 2.23 6.13
C PRO A 26 12.14 1.89 7.57
N ASN A 27 12.94 2.35 8.54
CA ASN A 27 12.68 2.08 9.96
C ASN A 27 11.48 2.83 10.51
N GLN A 28 10.93 3.77 9.75
CA GLN A 28 9.73 4.53 10.14
C GLN A 28 8.47 3.95 9.53
N ALA A 29 8.58 2.98 8.65
CA ALA A 29 7.44 2.44 7.92
C ALA A 29 6.72 1.35 8.71
N ASP A 30 5.41 1.29 8.54
CA ASP A 30 4.60 0.15 9.00
C ASP A 30 4.65 -0.98 7.98
N LEU A 31 4.75 -0.64 6.71
CA LEU A 31 4.80 -1.58 5.58
C LEU A 31 5.82 -1.10 4.56
N LYS A 32 6.70 -2.00 4.14
CA LYS A 32 7.60 -1.75 3.02
C LYS A 32 6.92 -2.26 1.75
N VAL A 33 6.78 -1.38 0.76
CA VAL A 33 6.00 -1.61 -0.45
C VAL A 33 6.92 -1.71 -1.65
N TYR A 34 6.74 -2.75 -2.45
CA TYR A 34 7.37 -2.89 -3.75
C TYR A 34 6.30 -2.74 -4.84
N LYS A 35 6.53 -1.80 -5.76
CA LYS A 35 5.63 -1.60 -6.91
C LYS A 35 5.95 -2.65 -7.96
N VAL A 36 5.00 -3.54 -8.21
CA VAL A 36 5.19 -4.57 -9.22
C VAL A 36 4.80 -4.03 -10.60
N ALA A 37 5.41 -4.58 -11.65
CA ALA A 37 5.20 -4.11 -13.01
C ALA A 37 3.95 -4.72 -13.65
N TYR A 38 3.52 -5.89 -13.19
CA TYR A 38 2.40 -6.61 -13.79
C TYR A 38 1.43 -7.08 -12.70
N SER A 39 0.13 -7.08 -13.02
CA SER A 39 -0.92 -7.39 -12.05
C SER A 39 -0.80 -8.80 -11.47
N ASN A 40 -0.27 -9.76 -12.24
CA ASN A 40 -0.09 -11.12 -11.76
C ASN A 40 1.02 -11.26 -10.71
N GLN A 41 1.81 -10.20 -10.51
CA GLN A 41 2.84 -10.14 -9.48
C GLN A 41 2.32 -9.57 -8.15
N ALA A 42 1.14 -8.98 -8.15
CA ALA A 42 0.51 -8.41 -6.96
C ALA A 42 -0.24 -9.51 -6.23
N LYS A 43 0.45 -10.20 -5.33
CA LYS A 43 -0.10 -11.36 -4.62
C LYS A 43 -0.07 -11.14 -3.12
N GLY A 44 -1.15 -11.55 -2.47
CA GLY A 44 -1.24 -11.53 -1.03
C GLY A 44 -1.17 -10.14 -0.44
N ASN A 45 -0.99 -10.09 0.88
CA ASN A 45 -0.91 -8.85 1.65
C ASN A 45 0.49 -8.72 2.24
N GLU A 46 1.52 -8.70 1.36
CA GLU A 46 2.93 -8.70 1.78
C GLU A 46 3.68 -7.49 1.21
N GLY A 47 2.95 -6.46 0.78
CA GLY A 47 3.56 -5.22 0.31
C GLY A 47 3.85 -5.18 -1.18
N ASN A 48 3.42 -6.16 -1.95
CA ASN A 48 3.54 -6.12 -3.41
C ASN A 48 2.29 -5.46 -3.97
N TRP A 49 2.44 -4.24 -4.48
CA TRP A 49 1.32 -3.44 -4.95
C TRP A 49 1.41 -3.23 -6.45
N TYR A 50 0.27 -3.39 -7.13
CA TYR A 50 0.11 -3.02 -8.52
C TYR A 50 -0.88 -1.86 -8.60
N PHE A 51 -0.43 -0.72 -9.13
CA PHE A 51 -1.29 0.46 -9.25
C PHE A 51 -2.13 0.37 -10.51
N VAL A 52 -3.45 0.50 -10.33
CA VAL A 52 -4.41 0.48 -11.43
C VAL A 52 -4.89 1.88 -11.74
N ASN A 53 -5.40 2.08 -12.97
CA ASN A 53 -5.84 3.38 -13.43
C ASN A 53 -7.29 3.70 -13.08
N TYR A 54 -8.08 2.69 -12.71
CA TYR A 54 -9.50 2.84 -12.45
C TYR A 54 -9.87 2.18 -11.12
N SER A 55 -10.72 2.88 -10.34
CA SER A 55 -11.09 2.41 -9.01
C SER A 55 -11.82 1.07 -9.02
N ASN A 56 -12.61 0.79 -10.06
CA ASN A 56 -13.34 -0.47 -10.16
C ASN A 56 -12.45 -1.68 -10.40
N GLN A 57 -11.17 -1.46 -10.69
CA GLN A 57 -10.18 -2.52 -10.89
C GLN A 57 -9.35 -2.77 -9.63
N SER A 58 -9.53 -1.98 -8.58
CA SER A 58 -8.67 -2.05 -7.40
C SER A 58 -9.26 -2.95 -6.32
N ASP A 59 -8.36 -3.53 -5.52
CA ASP A 59 -8.73 -4.22 -4.28
C ASP A 59 -8.88 -3.19 -3.15
N LYS A 60 -8.05 -2.15 -3.14
CA LYS A 60 -8.07 -1.09 -2.15
C LYS A 60 -7.84 0.26 -2.81
N LYS A 61 -8.54 1.26 -2.29
CA LYS A 61 -8.35 2.66 -2.68
C LYS A 61 -7.55 3.34 -1.58
N VAL A 62 -6.45 4.01 -1.95
CA VAL A 62 -5.59 4.69 -0.99
C VAL A 62 -5.53 6.18 -1.32
N TYR A 63 -5.44 6.99 -0.28
CA TYR A 63 -5.17 8.41 -0.41
C TYR A 63 -3.80 8.70 0.19
N PHE A 64 -2.90 9.27 -0.61
CA PHE A 64 -1.57 9.65 -0.15
C PHE A 64 -1.67 11.01 0.54
N THR A 65 -1.65 11.01 1.87
CA THR A 65 -1.72 12.23 2.65
C THR A 65 -0.34 12.87 2.77
N GLN A 66 -0.32 14.20 2.87
CA GLN A 66 0.92 14.95 3.08
C GLN A 66 1.25 15.10 4.57
N TYR A 67 0.36 14.64 5.45
CA TYR A 67 0.48 14.83 6.89
C TYR A 67 0.52 13.48 7.59
N ILE A 68 1.63 13.20 8.27
CA ILE A 68 1.86 11.90 8.90
C ILE A 68 0.81 11.61 9.98
N ASN A 69 0.33 12.64 10.67
CA ASN A 69 -0.66 12.47 11.74
C ASN A 69 -2.06 12.11 11.21
N GLN A 70 -2.29 12.24 9.91
CA GLN A 70 -3.56 11.86 9.28
C GLN A 70 -3.51 10.47 8.66
N ALA A 71 -2.35 9.84 8.62
CA ALA A 71 -2.18 8.55 7.94
C ALA A 71 -2.65 7.40 8.82
N ASP A 72 -3.34 6.45 8.21
CA ASP A 72 -3.67 5.18 8.84
C ASP A 72 -2.47 4.23 8.77
N LEU A 73 -1.65 4.40 7.75
CA LEU A 73 -0.53 3.50 7.45
C LEU A 73 0.65 4.31 6.92
N LYS A 74 1.84 4.02 7.45
CA LYS A 74 3.08 4.61 6.94
C LYS A 74 3.78 3.58 6.08
N ILE A 75 4.15 3.97 4.86
CA ILE A 75 4.78 3.06 3.90
C ILE A 75 6.13 3.60 3.46
N TYR A 76 7.00 2.69 3.05
CA TYR A 76 8.27 3.00 2.44
C TYR A 76 8.43 2.17 1.17
N PHE A 77 8.68 2.83 0.03
CA PHE A 77 8.85 2.13 -1.23
C PHE A 77 10.27 1.55 -1.31
N VAL A 78 10.35 0.25 -1.56
CA VAL A 78 11.62 -0.47 -1.71
C VAL A 78 11.87 -0.79 -3.19
N ASN A 79 13.14 -1.05 -3.52
CA ASN A 79 13.55 -1.29 -4.90
C ASN A 79 13.49 -2.74 -5.32
N TYR A 80 13.35 -3.67 -4.37
CA TYR A 80 13.37 -5.10 -4.64
C TYR A 80 12.24 -5.79 -3.90
N SER A 81 11.62 -6.78 -4.55
CA SER A 81 10.46 -7.47 -3.98
C SER A 81 10.78 -8.20 -2.68
N ASN A 82 12.02 -8.70 -2.53
CA ASN A 82 12.42 -9.40 -1.31
C ASN A 82 12.57 -8.47 -0.10
N GLN A 83 12.52 -7.16 -0.32
CA GLN A 83 12.57 -6.18 0.75
C GLN A 83 11.18 -5.73 1.20
N ALA A 84 10.14 -6.11 0.47
CA ALA A 84 8.76 -5.77 0.81
C ALA A 84 8.28 -6.60 2.00
N GLY A 85 7.39 -6.02 2.80
CA GLY A 85 6.77 -6.75 3.89
C GLY A 85 6.36 -5.86 5.04
N TRP A 86 5.61 -6.45 5.95
CA TRP A 86 5.09 -5.75 7.12
C TRP A 86 6.15 -5.58 8.18
N VAL A 87 6.31 -4.36 8.66
CA VAL A 87 7.11 -4.04 9.85
C VAL A 87 6.20 -4.08 11.07
N GLN A 88 5.02 -3.44 10.96
CA GLN A 88 4.02 -3.45 12.03
C GLN A 88 2.89 -4.40 11.64
N VAL A 89 3.04 -5.66 12.01
CA VAL A 89 2.09 -6.72 11.65
C VAL A 89 0.69 -6.43 12.20
N SER A 90 0.61 -5.72 13.33
CA SER A 90 -0.67 -5.35 13.94
C SER A 90 -1.56 -4.51 13.03
N LYS A 91 -0.99 -3.86 12.01
CA LYS A 91 -1.75 -3.06 11.05
C LYS A 91 -2.09 -3.80 9.77
N LYS A 92 -1.72 -5.06 9.67
CA LYS A 92 -1.94 -5.85 8.44
C LYS A 92 -3.41 -5.95 8.06
N HIS A 93 -4.30 -5.91 9.06
CA HIS A 93 -5.75 -5.99 8.84
C HIS A 93 -6.30 -4.81 8.01
N LEU A 94 -5.57 -3.69 7.94
CA LEU A 94 -6.04 -2.52 7.19
C LEU A 94 -6.11 -2.79 5.68
N LEU A 95 -5.39 -3.80 5.19
CA LEU A 95 -5.31 -4.12 3.76
C LEU A 95 -5.95 -5.47 3.41
N TYR A 96 -6.74 -6.01 4.30
CA TYR A 96 -7.54 -7.20 3.99
C TYR A 96 -8.91 -6.81 3.44
#